data_47939028f10f3c5a4ea0f9889a7d1abf
#
_entry.id   47939028f10f3c5a4ea0f9889a7d1abf
#
_cell.length_a   1.000
_cell.length_b   1.000
_cell.length_c   1.000
_cell.angle_alpha   90.00
_cell.angle_beta   90.00
_cell.angle_gamma   90.00
#
_symmetry.space_group_name_H-M   'P 1'
#
loop_
_entity.id
_entity.type
_entity.pdbx_description
1 polymer ?
#
loop_
_entity_poly.entity_id
_entity_poly.type
_entity_poly.pdbx_seq_one_letter_code
_entity_poly.pdbx_strand_id
1 'polypeptide(L)'
;MKQAAWLWFILLAMLAMGVLSPPQALAQVPGRSYWKTLSGANAVPLIVQSISGNTNPFDPSYTVNPGANISATMGLAGYLRAFPLFGRATTAALLVPMGRISSDVLVANATASEAARGFGDPTLELCTNIIGPPPQMNLVDVLRYEPGFSLDLLADLAVPIGEYNSAQSLNLGQNRWYGRLGAPIVWQFGPWVPGERTTLEFLPGVWLFGPNNNAQGKKLETDPMFQVDAHLTRDFTERLWGALDGAWFQGGKSSVDGVEGKALKTGALGFTLGYQINENLSLTFGYKSTIKDSAEGAMQMDVFMVSFVAGWHSLIEGARRLKGEE
;
A
#
# COMPACT_ATOMS: atom_id res chain seq x y z
N MET A 1 -4.85 2.58 43.14
CA MET A 1 -5.87 2.77 42.10
C MET A 1 -5.39 3.63 40.92
N LYS A 2 -4.67 4.74 41.11
CA LYS A 2 -4.19 5.59 39.98
C LYS A 2 -3.12 4.91 39.10
N GLN A 3 -2.25 4.06 39.66
CA GLN A 3 -1.22 3.34 38.86
C GLN A 3 -1.80 2.25 37.94
N ALA A 4 -2.88 1.59 38.35
CA ALA A 4 -3.56 0.61 37.50
C ALA A 4 -4.25 1.27 36.29
N ALA A 5 -4.79 2.48 36.47
CA ALA A 5 -5.43 3.22 35.38
C ALA A 5 -4.41 3.63 34.29
N TRP A 6 -3.18 3.97 34.67
CA TRP A 6 -2.09 4.29 33.74
C TRP A 6 -1.63 3.06 32.96
N LEU A 7 -1.51 1.90 33.61
CA LEU A 7 -1.21 0.65 32.94
C LEU A 7 -2.27 0.27 31.92
N TRP A 8 -3.55 0.46 32.24
CA TRP A 8 -4.65 0.23 31.31
C TRP A 8 -4.65 1.23 30.14
N PHE A 9 -4.30 2.49 30.39
CA PHE A 9 -4.20 3.51 29.34
C PHE A 9 -3.03 3.22 28.37
N ILE A 10 -1.88 2.84 28.90
CA ILE A 10 -0.70 2.42 28.11
C ILE A 10 -1.04 1.14 27.34
N LEU A 11 -1.76 0.21 27.94
CA LEU A 11 -2.16 -1.05 27.33
C LEU A 11 -3.14 -0.85 26.15
N LEU A 12 -4.14 0.02 26.33
CA LEU A 12 -5.10 0.41 25.29
C LEU A 12 -4.42 1.19 24.17
N ALA A 13 -3.48 2.05 24.49
CA ALA A 13 -2.67 2.76 23.50
C ALA A 13 -1.76 1.80 22.71
N MET A 14 -1.18 0.77 23.34
CA MET A 14 -0.42 -0.28 22.65
C MET A 14 -1.31 -1.13 21.73
N LEU A 15 -2.50 -1.50 22.18
CA LEU A 15 -3.51 -2.19 21.39
C LEU A 15 -3.97 -1.37 20.19
N ALA A 16 -4.23 -0.09 20.37
CA ALA A 16 -4.71 0.80 19.32
C ALA A 16 -3.68 1.08 18.23
N MET A 17 -2.40 1.11 18.58
CA MET A 17 -1.34 1.48 17.62
C MET A 17 -0.80 0.31 16.80
N GLY A 18 -1.15 -0.93 17.16
CA GLY A 18 -0.83 -2.14 16.37
C GLY A 18 -1.92 -2.54 15.37
N VAL A 19 -3.08 -1.90 15.42
CA VAL A 19 -4.28 -2.50 14.83
C VAL A 19 -4.44 -2.23 13.34
N LEU A 20 -3.86 -1.18 12.75
CA LEU A 20 -4.39 -0.74 11.48
C LEU A 20 -3.38 -0.09 10.54
N SER A 21 -2.59 -0.89 9.89
CA SER A 21 -1.95 -0.47 8.64
C SER A 21 -2.43 -1.39 7.53
N PRO A 22 -3.23 -0.91 6.58
CA PRO A 22 -3.66 -1.72 5.46
C PRO A 22 -2.48 -1.98 4.53
N PRO A 23 -2.33 -3.19 4.04
CA PRO A 23 -1.49 -3.46 2.89
C PRO A 23 -2.04 -2.74 1.66
N GLN A 24 -1.17 -2.30 0.77
CA GLN A 24 -1.56 -1.50 -0.39
C GLN A 24 -0.89 -2.00 -1.66
N ALA A 25 -1.71 -2.35 -2.62
CA ALA A 25 -1.30 -2.86 -3.93
C ALA A 25 -1.03 -1.75 -4.97
N LEU A 26 -0.92 -0.47 -4.57
CA LEU A 26 -0.88 0.65 -5.52
C LEU A 26 0.25 1.65 -5.19
N ALA A 27 0.59 2.47 -6.13
CA ALA A 27 1.69 3.41 -6.27
C ALA A 27 2.49 3.83 -5.02
N GLN A 28 1.89 3.82 -3.83
CA GLN A 28 2.57 4.17 -2.58
C GLN A 28 2.06 3.31 -1.41
N VAL A 29 2.94 2.47 -0.87
CA VAL A 29 2.73 1.81 0.43
C VAL A 29 3.26 2.75 1.51
N PRO A 30 2.47 3.17 2.51
CA PRO A 30 2.97 3.97 3.62
C PRO A 30 3.76 3.11 4.61
N GLY A 31 4.63 3.74 5.39
CA GLY A 31 5.28 3.08 6.52
C GLY A 31 4.26 2.49 7.50
N ARG A 32 4.66 1.44 8.21
CA ARG A 32 3.86 0.69 9.20
C ARG A 32 2.74 -0.18 8.64
N SER A 33 2.67 -0.35 7.30
CA SER A 33 1.63 -1.15 6.66
C SER A 33 1.69 -2.63 7.04
N TYR A 34 2.84 -3.14 7.41
CA TYR A 34 3.04 -4.56 7.76
C TYR A 34 3.35 -4.80 9.24
N TRP A 35 3.02 -3.84 10.10
CA TRP A 35 3.09 -4.05 11.53
C TRP A 35 2.11 -5.12 11.97
N LYS A 36 2.52 -5.93 12.95
CA LYS A 36 1.65 -6.99 13.47
C LYS A 36 0.49 -6.40 14.26
N THR A 37 -0.68 -6.98 14.05
CA THR A 37 -1.93 -6.60 14.70
C THR A 37 -2.49 -7.75 15.51
N LEU A 38 -3.44 -7.45 16.40
CA LEU A 38 -4.20 -8.47 17.11
C LEU A 38 -4.98 -9.35 16.12
N SER A 39 -4.91 -10.66 16.34
CA SER A 39 -5.75 -11.62 15.63
C SER A 39 -7.22 -11.40 15.97
N GLY A 40 -8.06 -11.25 14.96
CA GLY A 40 -9.46 -10.85 15.09
C GLY A 40 -9.72 -9.36 14.81
N ALA A 41 -8.66 -8.56 14.60
CA ALA A 41 -8.80 -7.18 14.18
C ALA A 41 -9.38 -7.09 12.76
N ASN A 42 -10.19 -6.06 12.54
CA ASN A 42 -10.77 -5.70 11.26
C ASN A 42 -10.49 -4.24 10.96
N ALA A 43 -10.36 -3.90 9.69
CA ALA A 43 -10.16 -2.53 9.25
C ALA A 43 -10.82 -2.23 7.90
N VAL A 44 -11.21 -0.97 7.73
CA VAL A 44 -11.64 -0.39 6.46
C VAL A 44 -10.72 0.78 6.14
N PRO A 45 -9.77 0.61 5.21
CA PRO A 45 -9.01 1.70 4.66
C PRO A 45 -9.81 2.46 3.61
N LEU A 46 -9.67 3.78 3.62
CA LEU A 46 -10.10 4.69 2.58
C LEU A 46 -8.91 5.58 2.23
N ILE A 47 -8.42 5.45 1.00
CA ILE A 47 -7.22 6.15 0.56
C ILE A 47 -7.56 6.95 -0.67
N VAL A 48 -7.09 8.18 -0.72
CA VAL A 48 -7.18 9.04 -1.90
C VAL A 48 -5.78 9.48 -2.28
N GLN A 49 -5.47 9.32 -3.55
CA GLN A 49 -4.20 9.75 -4.14
C GLN A 49 -4.46 10.72 -5.28
N SER A 50 -3.68 11.79 -5.31
CA SER A 50 -3.55 12.68 -6.46
C SER A 50 -2.19 12.42 -7.10
N ILE A 51 -2.20 12.01 -8.36
CA ILE A 51 -1.03 11.51 -9.05
C ILE A 51 -0.85 12.30 -10.35
N SER A 52 0.39 12.71 -10.61
CA SER A 52 0.79 13.31 -11.88
C SER A 52 2.09 12.68 -12.39
N GLY A 53 2.22 12.55 -13.69
CA GLY A 53 3.40 11.92 -14.28
C GLY A 53 3.23 11.49 -15.72
N ASN A 54 3.94 10.45 -16.12
CA ASN A 54 3.93 9.91 -17.49
C ASN A 54 3.59 8.41 -17.56
N THR A 55 3.03 7.86 -16.49
CA THR A 55 2.62 6.46 -16.38
C THR A 55 1.17 6.37 -15.91
N ASN A 56 0.47 5.30 -16.29
CA ASN A 56 -0.85 4.98 -15.74
C ASN A 56 -0.69 4.41 -14.31
N PRO A 57 -1.14 5.11 -13.25
CA PRO A 57 -1.00 4.61 -11.87
C PRO A 57 -1.94 3.45 -11.53
N PHE A 58 -2.95 3.16 -12.35
CA PHE A 58 -3.81 1.98 -12.21
C PHE A 58 -3.18 0.72 -12.81
N ASP A 59 -2.11 0.84 -13.59
CA ASP A 59 -1.31 -0.29 -14.08
C ASP A 59 0.00 -0.39 -13.30
N PRO A 60 0.19 -1.41 -12.44
CA PRO A 60 1.41 -1.55 -11.64
C PRO A 60 2.67 -1.87 -12.46
N SER A 61 2.55 -2.09 -13.78
CA SER A 61 3.72 -2.16 -14.66
C SER A 61 4.38 -0.80 -14.87
N TYR A 62 3.66 0.29 -14.59
CA TYR A 62 4.10 1.67 -14.79
C TYR A 62 4.72 1.93 -16.15
N THR A 63 4.17 1.30 -17.19
CA THR A 63 4.65 1.50 -18.55
C THR A 63 4.68 3.00 -18.89
N VAL A 64 5.87 3.49 -19.23
CA VAL A 64 6.07 4.92 -19.53
C VAL A 64 5.50 5.27 -20.88
N ASN A 65 4.71 6.34 -20.92
CA ASN A 65 4.20 6.95 -22.15
C ASN A 65 5.01 8.23 -22.45
N PRO A 66 6.03 8.17 -23.31
CA PRO A 66 6.88 9.32 -23.58
C PRO A 66 6.09 10.52 -24.11
N GLY A 67 6.31 11.70 -23.53
CA GLY A 67 5.61 12.91 -23.92
C GLY A 67 4.17 13.03 -23.41
N ALA A 68 3.66 12.05 -22.69
CA ALA A 68 2.36 12.15 -22.04
C ALA A 68 2.44 12.94 -20.72
N ASN A 69 1.41 13.75 -20.48
CA ASN A 69 1.15 14.38 -19.19
C ASN A 69 -0.11 13.72 -18.62
N ILE A 70 0.10 12.80 -17.67
CA ILE A 70 -0.96 12.01 -17.06
C ILE A 70 -1.30 12.60 -15.70
N SER A 71 -2.59 12.82 -15.47
CA SER A 71 -3.15 13.21 -14.17
C SER A 71 -4.20 12.20 -13.74
N ALA A 72 -4.10 11.74 -12.50
CA ALA A 72 -5.07 10.81 -11.94
C ALA A 72 -5.49 11.21 -10.52
N THR A 73 -6.75 10.94 -10.22
CA THR A 73 -7.24 10.87 -8.84
C THR A 73 -7.68 9.44 -8.61
N MET A 74 -6.98 8.75 -7.72
CA MET A 74 -7.27 7.36 -7.38
C MET A 74 -7.79 7.28 -5.96
N GLY A 75 -8.95 6.67 -5.78
CA GLY A 75 -9.48 6.21 -4.51
C GLY A 75 -9.22 4.73 -4.34
N LEU A 76 -8.94 4.29 -3.14
CA LEU A 76 -8.86 2.88 -2.78
C LEU A 76 -9.71 2.66 -1.53
N ALA A 77 -10.70 1.81 -1.63
CA ALA A 77 -11.48 1.34 -0.50
C ALA A 77 -11.26 -0.15 -0.31
N GLY A 78 -11.31 -0.62 0.94
CA GLY A 78 -11.11 -2.04 1.17
C GLY A 78 -11.62 -2.52 2.50
N TYR A 79 -11.47 -3.81 2.71
CA TYR A 79 -11.69 -4.49 3.98
C TYR A 79 -10.51 -5.40 4.28
N LEU A 80 -10.09 -5.38 5.52
CA LEU A 80 -8.94 -6.12 6.00
C LEU A 80 -9.29 -6.85 7.28
N ARG A 81 -8.80 -8.10 7.42
CA ARG A 81 -8.95 -8.92 8.61
C ARG A 81 -7.65 -9.60 8.99
N ALA A 82 -7.28 -9.47 10.26
CA ALA A 82 -6.19 -10.23 10.86
C ALA A 82 -6.73 -11.51 11.52
N PHE A 83 -6.05 -12.63 11.31
CA PHE A 83 -6.41 -13.93 11.87
C PHE A 83 -5.20 -14.85 11.96
N PRO A 84 -5.24 -15.90 12.80
CA PRO A 84 -4.19 -16.90 12.80
C PRO A 84 -4.39 -17.89 11.65
N LEU A 85 -3.34 -18.14 10.86
CA LEU A 85 -3.31 -19.19 9.84
C LEU A 85 -2.12 -20.11 10.14
N PHE A 86 -2.36 -21.40 10.38
CA PHE A 86 -1.32 -22.39 10.76
C PHE A 86 -0.43 -21.92 11.92
N GLY A 87 -1.02 -21.22 12.92
CA GLY A 87 -0.29 -20.68 14.07
C GLY A 87 0.58 -19.45 13.75
N ARG A 88 0.38 -18.81 12.60
CA ARG A 88 1.09 -17.60 12.16
C ARG A 88 0.14 -16.42 12.09
N ALA A 89 0.63 -15.24 12.44
CA ALA A 89 -0.12 -14.00 12.25
C ALA A 89 -0.33 -13.75 10.76
N THR A 90 -1.57 -13.66 10.33
CA THR A 90 -1.94 -13.50 8.92
C THR A 90 -2.95 -12.36 8.78
N THR A 91 -2.83 -11.61 7.70
CA THR A 91 -3.79 -10.59 7.30
C THR A 91 -4.28 -10.90 5.89
N ALA A 92 -5.57 -10.86 5.67
CA ALA A 92 -6.17 -10.89 4.34
C ALA A 92 -6.87 -9.57 4.08
N ALA A 93 -6.79 -9.07 2.85
CA ALA A 93 -7.47 -7.87 2.42
C ALA A 93 -8.13 -8.04 1.05
N LEU A 94 -9.24 -7.33 0.87
CA LEU A 94 -9.84 -7.05 -0.44
C LEU A 94 -9.76 -5.54 -0.64
N LEU A 95 -9.17 -5.10 -1.74
CA LEU A 95 -8.96 -3.71 -2.08
C LEU A 95 -9.60 -3.41 -3.43
N VAL A 96 -10.36 -2.32 -3.54
CA VAL A 96 -11.04 -1.93 -4.77
C VAL A 96 -10.57 -0.53 -5.15
N PRO A 97 -9.74 -0.39 -6.20
CA PRO A 97 -9.37 0.90 -6.73
C PRO A 97 -10.50 1.51 -7.55
N MET A 98 -10.64 2.83 -7.49
CA MET A 98 -11.61 3.60 -8.26
C MET A 98 -11.06 4.99 -8.55
N GLY A 99 -11.61 5.67 -9.53
CA GLY A 99 -11.21 7.04 -9.75
C GLY A 99 -11.35 7.53 -11.17
N ARG A 100 -10.45 8.43 -11.53
CA ARG A 100 -10.35 9.00 -12.88
C ARG A 100 -8.89 9.18 -13.26
N ILE A 101 -8.63 9.05 -14.53
CA ILE A 101 -7.33 9.31 -15.15
C ILE A 101 -7.54 10.11 -16.42
N SER A 102 -6.65 11.04 -16.72
CA SER A 102 -6.61 11.77 -17.98
C SER A 102 -5.17 11.92 -18.45
N SER A 103 -4.99 11.99 -19.74
CA SER A 103 -3.71 12.25 -20.38
C SER A 103 -3.88 13.24 -21.50
N ASP A 104 -2.92 14.17 -21.59
CA ASP A 104 -2.73 15.05 -22.73
C ASP A 104 -1.40 14.67 -23.40
N VAL A 105 -1.46 14.36 -24.69
CA VAL A 105 -0.27 14.03 -25.49
C VAL A 105 -0.20 15.00 -26.66
N LEU A 106 0.97 15.59 -26.87
CA LEU A 106 1.22 16.46 -28.03
C LEU A 106 1.59 15.58 -29.23
N VAL A 107 0.74 15.56 -30.26
CA VAL A 107 0.97 14.81 -31.50
C VAL A 107 0.97 15.80 -32.66
N ALA A 108 2.10 15.93 -33.35
CA ALA A 108 2.24 16.77 -34.56
C ALA A 108 1.61 18.17 -34.45
N ASN A 109 1.89 18.89 -33.35
CA ASN A 109 1.38 20.22 -33.00
C ASN A 109 -0.13 20.29 -32.64
N ALA A 110 -0.79 19.15 -32.43
CA ALA A 110 -2.13 19.07 -31.86
C ALA A 110 -2.10 18.31 -30.52
N THR A 111 -2.91 18.75 -29.57
CA THR A 111 -3.08 18.02 -28.30
C THR A 111 -4.18 16.97 -28.47
N ALA A 112 -3.84 15.73 -28.28
CA ALA A 112 -4.78 14.64 -28.15
C ALA A 112 -5.03 14.40 -26.65
N SER A 113 -6.29 14.45 -26.23
CA SER A 113 -6.67 14.24 -24.83
C SER A 113 -7.50 12.97 -24.71
N GLU A 114 -7.21 12.14 -23.72
CA GLU A 114 -7.95 10.94 -23.38
C GLU A 114 -8.27 10.93 -21.89
N ALA A 115 -9.43 10.41 -21.51
CA ALA A 115 -9.82 10.27 -20.10
C ALA A 115 -10.65 9.03 -19.88
N ALA A 116 -10.46 8.41 -18.70
CA ALA A 116 -11.25 7.30 -18.21
C ALA A 116 -11.63 7.51 -16.74
N ARG A 117 -12.74 6.91 -16.31
CA ARG A 117 -13.21 6.95 -14.93
C ARG A 117 -13.96 5.65 -14.61
N GLY A 118 -14.01 5.28 -13.33
CA GLY A 118 -14.75 4.12 -12.83
C GLY A 118 -13.96 3.32 -11.83
N PHE A 119 -14.05 1.99 -11.91
CA PHE A 119 -13.35 1.05 -11.03
C PHE A 119 -12.17 0.42 -11.76
N GLY A 120 -11.06 0.27 -11.05
CA GLY A 120 -9.94 -0.56 -11.48
C GLY A 120 -10.13 -2.03 -11.06
N ASP A 121 -9.11 -2.83 -11.24
CA ASP A 121 -9.15 -4.25 -10.92
C ASP A 121 -9.09 -4.48 -9.40
N PRO A 122 -10.08 -5.12 -8.77
CA PRO A 122 -10.02 -5.48 -7.36
C PRO A 122 -8.83 -6.39 -7.07
N THR A 123 -8.16 -6.15 -5.95
CA THR A 123 -7.00 -6.92 -5.52
C THR A 123 -7.30 -7.66 -4.22
N LEU A 124 -7.00 -8.96 -4.24
CA LEU A 124 -6.95 -9.80 -3.05
C LEU A 124 -5.50 -9.84 -2.55
N GLU A 125 -5.30 -9.60 -1.27
CA GLU A 125 -4.00 -9.67 -0.64
C GLU A 125 -4.02 -10.65 0.53
N LEU A 126 -2.95 -11.43 0.66
CA LEU A 126 -2.65 -12.28 1.80
C LEU A 126 -1.22 -12.03 2.26
N CYS A 127 -1.06 -11.64 3.53
CA CYS A 127 0.23 -11.46 4.16
C CYS A 127 0.33 -12.34 5.40
N THR A 128 1.30 -13.25 5.41
CA THR A 128 1.48 -14.25 6.48
C THR A 128 2.88 -14.17 7.08
N ASN A 129 2.96 -14.09 8.40
CA ASN A 129 4.24 -14.07 9.11
C ASN A 129 4.97 -15.42 8.97
N ILE A 130 6.26 -15.36 8.63
CA ILE A 130 7.15 -16.52 8.51
C ILE A 130 8.15 -16.54 9.68
N ILE A 131 8.78 -15.40 9.96
CA ILE A 131 9.71 -15.19 11.07
C ILE A 131 9.21 -14.02 11.90
N GLY A 132 9.15 -14.17 13.20
CA GLY A 132 8.71 -13.12 14.11
C GLY A 132 7.78 -13.63 15.19
N PRO A 133 7.06 -12.73 15.87
CA PRO A 133 6.21 -13.11 17.00
C PRO A 133 5.04 -14.00 16.55
N PRO A 134 4.57 -14.88 17.45
CA PRO A 134 3.33 -15.61 17.22
C PRO A 134 2.14 -14.65 17.10
N PRO A 135 0.98 -15.12 16.60
CA PRO A 135 -0.22 -14.31 16.54
C PRO A 135 -0.64 -13.88 17.96
N GLN A 136 -0.91 -12.60 18.13
CA GLN A 136 -1.41 -12.05 19.39
C GLN A 136 -2.92 -12.34 19.46
N MET A 137 -3.33 -13.28 20.31
CA MET A 137 -4.72 -13.74 20.40
C MET A 137 -5.50 -13.02 21.51
N ASN A 138 -4.78 -12.52 22.52
CA ASN A 138 -5.37 -11.90 23.70
C ASN A 138 -4.44 -10.85 24.30
N LEU A 139 -4.90 -10.20 25.35
CA LEU A 139 -4.19 -9.11 26.03
C LEU A 139 -2.85 -9.57 26.62
N VAL A 140 -2.77 -10.78 27.11
CA VAL A 140 -1.53 -11.33 27.69
C VAL A 140 -0.44 -11.49 26.63
N ASP A 141 -0.82 -11.90 25.40
CA ASP A 141 0.11 -11.99 24.28
C ASP A 141 0.67 -10.62 23.89
N VAL A 142 -0.19 -9.59 23.92
CA VAL A 142 0.24 -8.20 23.66
C VAL A 142 1.22 -7.71 24.71
N LEU A 143 0.97 -8.03 25.99
CA LEU A 143 1.86 -7.64 27.09
C LEU A 143 3.21 -8.36 27.07
N ARG A 144 3.25 -9.58 26.51
CA ARG A 144 4.46 -10.37 26.37
C ARG A 144 5.17 -10.11 25.05
N TYR A 145 4.61 -9.26 24.20
CA TYR A 145 5.18 -8.97 22.90
C TYR A 145 6.57 -8.32 23.06
N GLU A 146 7.58 -9.00 22.53
CA GLU A 146 8.94 -8.47 22.44
C GLU A 146 9.17 -7.92 21.04
N PRO A 147 9.52 -6.64 20.90
CA PRO A 147 9.85 -6.05 19.60
C PRO A 147 11.13 -6.67 19.03
N GLY A 148 11.22 -6.72 17.72
CA GLY A 148 12.38 -7.29 17.07
C GLY A 148 12.21 -7.37 15.55
N PHE A 149 12.76 -8.43 14.99
CA PHE A 149 12.72 -8.69 13.56
C PHE A 149 11.48 -9.51 13.17
N SER A 150 10.81 -9.12 12.09
CA SER A 150 9.78 -9.95 11.45
C SER A 150 9.98 -10.00 9.93
N LEU A 151 9.68 -11.16 9.37
CA LEU A 151 9.62 -11.44 7.93
C LEU A 151 8.30 -12.09 7.62
N ASP A 152 7.61 -11.57 6.64
CA ASP A 152 6.35 -12.09 6.13
C ASP A 152 6.48 -12.58 4.70
N LEU A 153 5.51 -13.35 4.25
CA LEU A 153 5.26 -13.65 2.85
C LEU A 153 3.97 -12.94 2.44
N LEU A 154 4.06 -12.18 1.36
CA LEU A 154 2.97 -11.42 0.76
C LEU A 154 2.61 -12.00 -0.59
N ALA A 155 1.33 -12.15 -0.86
CA ALA A 155 0.79 -12.46 -2.18
C ALA A 155 -0.40 -11.55 -2.49
N ASP A 156 -0.32 -10.85 -3.62
CA ASP A 156 -1.39 -10.04 -4.19
C ASP A 156 -1.87 -10.67 -5.49
N LEU A 157 -3.18 -10.63 -5.72
CA LEU A 157 -3.80 -11.06 -6.97
C LEU A 157 -4.88 -10.07 -7.38
N ALA A 158 -4.70 -9.40 -8.50
CA ALA A 158 -5.70 -8.53 -9.10
C ALA A 158 -6.57 -9.31 -10.10
N VAL A 159 -7.87 -9.13 -9.96
CA VAL A 159 -8.88 -9.79 -10.79
C VAL A 159 -9.30 -8.83 -11.90
N PRO A 160 -9.18 -9.19 -13.19
CA PRO A 160 -9.39 -8.29 -14.33
C PRO A 160 -10.88 -8.06 -14.62
N ILE A 161 -11.58 -7.40 -13.70
CA ILE A 161 -12.99 -7.04 -13.82
C ILE A 161 -13.24 -5.53 -13.72
N GLY A 162 -12.17 -4.74 -13.67
CA GLY A 162 -12.22 -3.28 -13.71
C GLY A 162 -12.73 -2.75 -15.04
N GLU A 163 -13.09 -1.47 -15.07
CA GLU A 163 -13.57 -0.83 -16.29
C GLU A 163 -12.46 -0.74 -17.34
N TYR A 164 -12.70 -1.38 -18.47
CA TYR A 164 -11.77 -1.48 -19.58
C TYR A 164 -12.45 -1.21 -20.92
N ASN A 165 -11.87 -0.29 -21.70
CA ASN A 165 -12.26 -0.03 -23.07
C ASN A 165 -11.07 -0.32 -23.98
N SER A 166 -11.18 -1.37 -24.79
CA SER A 166 -10.08 -1.80 -25.69
C SER A 166 -9.74 -0.79 -26.80
N ALA A 167 -10.59 0.21 -27.04
CA ALA A 167 -10.28 1.26 -28.01
C ALA A 167 -9.43 2.40 -27.42
N GLN A 168 -9.27 2.43 -26.09
CA GLN A 168 -8.55 3.46 -25.37
C GLN A 168 -7.18 2.96 -24.90
N SER A 169 -6.21 3.88 -24.81
CA SER A 169 -4.89 3.61 -24.22
C SER A 169 -4.91 3.74 -22.69
N LEU A 170 -5.76 4.63 -22.18
CA LEU A 170 -5.92 4.84 -20.74
C LEU A 170 -7.15 4.09 -20.22
N ASN A 171 -6.90 3.20 -19.28
CA ASN A 171 -7.94 2.41 -18.62
C ASN A 171 -7.67 2.34 -17.11
N LEU A 172 -8.72 2.09 -16.32
CA LEU A 172 -8.60 1.81 -14.90
C LEU A 172 -8.43 0.29 -14.66
N GLY A 173 -9.20 -0.56 -15.34
CA GLY A 173 -8.95 -2.00 -15.41
C GLY A 173 -7.88 -2.32 -16.43
N GLN A 174 -7.13 -3.43 -16.23
CA GLN A 174 -6.01 -3.79 -17.10
C GLN A 174 -6.34 -4.92 -18.09
N ASN A 175 -7.55 -5.50 -17.98
CA ASN A 175 -7.99 -6.63 -18.84
C ASN A 175 -6.97 -7.79 -18.88
N ARG A 176 -6.24 -7.99 -17.78
CA ARG A 176 -5.27 -9.08 -17.59
C ARG A 176 -5.14 -9.41 -16.11
N TRP A 177 -4.81 -10.64 -15.81
CA TRP A 177 -4.41 -11.03 -14.47
C TRP A 177 -3.03 -10.44 -14.17
N TYR A 178 -2.84 -9.96 -12.96
CA TYR A 178 -1.52 -9.58 -12.46
C TYR A 178 -1.48 -9.75 -10.94
N GLY A 179 -0.30 -9.82 -10.40
CA GLY A 179 -0.13 -9.99 -8.96
C GLY A 179 1.30 -9.73 -8.53
N ARG A 180 1.50 -9.70 -7.22
CA ARG A 180 2.80 -9.50 -6.61
C ARG A 180 3.08 -10.59 -5.60
N LEU A 181 4.30 -11.09 -5.62
CA LEU A 181 4.87 -11.87 -4.52
C LEU A 181 5.90 -11.00 -3.83
N GLY A 182 5.80 -10.88 -2.51
CA GLY A 182 6.65 -9.99 -1.72
C GLY A 182 7.07 -10.59 -0.40
N ALA A 183 8.06 -9.96 0.22
CA ALA A 183 8.60 -10.37 1.50
C ALA A 183 8.73 -9.16 2.45
N PRO A 184 7.63 -8.71 3.08
CA PRO A 184 7.68 -7.62 4.05
C PRO A 184 8.62 -7.96 5.21
N ILE A 185 9.55 -7.05 5.48
CA ILE A 185 10.53 -7.10 6.56
C ILE A 185 10.28 -5.91 7.46
N VAL A 186 10.11 -6.13 8.76
CA VAL A 186 10.00 -5.07 9.75
C VAL A 186 11.02 -5.31 10.86
N TRP A 187 11.88 -4.35 11.07
CA TRP A 187 12.83 -4.36 12.16
C TRP A 187 12.51 -3.24 13.14
N GLN A 188 12.15 -3.63 14.37
CA GLN A 188 11.75 -2.74 15.45
C GLN A 188 12.95 -2.44 16.34
N PHE A 189 13.21 -1.17 16.62
CA PHE A 189 14.34 -0.71 17.41
C PHE A 189 13.88 0.02 18.69
N GLY A 190 14.71 -0.07 19.73
CA GLY A 190 14.59 0.70 20.95
C GLY A 190 13.36 0.33 21.80
N PRO A 191 12.98 1.20 22.72
CA PRO A 191 11.79 0.98 23.55
C PRO A 191 10.54 0.86 22.67
N TRP A 192 9.75 -0.21 22.91
CA TRP A 192 8.52 -0.43 22.16
C TRP A 192 7.31 0.16 22.89
N VAL A 193 7.43 1.44 23.20
CA VAL A 193 6.35 2.23 23.83
C VAL A 193 5.90 3.36 22.91
N PRO A 194 4.62 3.73 22.92
CA PRO A 194 4.10 4.84 22.15
C PRO A 194 4.90 6.13 22.41
N GLY A 195 5.25 6.85 21.35
CA GLY A 195 6.09 8.04 21.41
C GLY A 195 7.58 7.78 21.22
N GLU A 196 8.05 6.54 21.29
CA GLU A 196 9.48 6.20 21.20
C GLU A 196 9.82 5.15 20.12
N ARG A 197 8.81 4.53 19.51
CA ARG A 197 9.01 3.42 18.54
C ARG A 197 9.71 3.89 17.28
N THR A 198 10.66 3.10 16.83
CA THR A 198 11.37 3.29 15.57
C THR A 198 11.37 1.98 14.80
N THR A 199 11.12 2.02 13.49
CA THR A 199 11.22 0.84 12.63
C THR A 199 11.99 1.16 11.36
N LEU A 200 12.69 0.14 10.86
CA LEU A 200 13.19 0.07 9.50
C LEU A 200 12.42 -1.03 8.79
N GLU A 201 11.82 -0.69 7.68
CA GLU A 201 10.90 -1.55 6.96
C GLU A 201 11.33 -1.68 5.51
N PHE A 202 11.24 -2.87 4.95
CA PHE A 202 11.49 -3.16 3.53
C PHE A 202 10.38 -4.07 3.00
N LEU A 203 9.95 -3.80 1.79
CA LEU A 203 9.04 -4.64 1.05
C LEU A 203 9.62 -4.94 -0.33
N PRO A 204 10.59 -5.86 -0.46
CA PRO A 204 10.96 -6.39 -1.75
C PRO A 204 9.81 -7.25 -2.32
N GLY A 205 9.56 -7.12 -3.60
CA GLY A 205 8.55 -7.88 -4.30
C GLY A 205 8.77 -7.95 -5.80
N VAL A 206 8.13 -8.93 -6.41
CA VAL A 206 8.12 -9.13 -7.86
C VAL A 206 6.68 -9.09 -8.35
N TRP A 207 6.40 -8.21 -9.27
CA TRP A 207 5.14 -8.15 -10.01
C TRP A 207 5.21 -9.10 -11.21
N LEU A 208 4.13 -9.84 -11.41
CA LEU A 208 3.94 -10.77 -12.52
C LEU A 208 2.68 -10.36 -13.28
N PHE A 209 2.74 -10.39 -14.60
CA PHE A 209 1.69 -9.90 -15.47
C PHE A 209 1.27 -10.97 -16.47
N GLY A 210 -0.01 -11.25 -16.57
CA GLY A 210 -0.60 -11.99 -17.67
C GLY A 210 -0.69 -11.11 -18.94
N PRO A 211 -0.92 -11.68 -20.11
CA PRO A 211 -1.09 -10.92 -21.34
C PRO A 211 -2.46 -10.22 -21.36
N ASN A 212 -2.51 -9.02 -21.94
CA ASN A 212 -3.74 -8.42 -22.41
C ASN A 212 -3.83 -8.62 -23.94
N ASN A 213 -4.78 -9.46 -24.36
CA ASN A 213 -4.90 -9.84 -25.77
C ASN A 213 -5.72 -8.85 -26.62
N ASN A 214 -6.15 -7.74 -26.03
CA ASN A 214 -6.96 -6.73 -26.74
C ASN A 214 -6.65 -5.31 -26.22
N ALA A 215 -5.39 -4.93 -26.23
CA ALA A 215 -4.94 -3.57 -25.96
C ALA A 215 -4.95 -2.79 -27.28
N GLN A 216 -6.02 -2.05 -27.57
CA GLN A 216 -6.24 -1.35 -28.86
C GLN A 216 -6.14 -2.31 -30.08
N GLY A 217 -6.72 -3.52 -29.93
CA GLY A 217 -6.67 -4.55 -30.96
C GLY A 217 -5.34 -5.29 -31.06
N LYS A 218 -4.41 -5.05 -30.14
CA LYS A 218 -3.06 -5.63 -30.09
C LYS A 218 -2.86 -6.47 -28.84
N LYS A 219 -1.84 -7.32 -28.85
CA LYS A 219 -1.41 -8.08 -27.68
C LYS A 219 -0.38 -7.27 -26.88
N LEU A 220 -0.67 -7.01 -25.62
CA LEU A 220 0.26 -6.41 -24.64
C LEU A 220 0.80 -7.51 -23.73
N GLU A 221 2.11 -7.63 -23.66
CA GLU A 221 2.83 -8.49 -22.73
C GLU A 221 3.78 -7.63 -21.89
N THR A 222 4.02 -8.02 -20.65
CA THR A 222 4.90 -7.30 -19.75
C THR A 222 5.76 -8.29 -18.98
N ASP A 223 7.07 -8.06 -19.01
CA ASP A 223 8.05 -8.84 -18.24
C ASP A 223 7.86 -8.60 -16.73
N PRO A 224 8.32 -9.52 -15.88
CA PRO A 224 8.32 -9.31 -14.44
C PRO A 224 9.01 -8.01 -14.04
N MET A 225 8.46 -7.34 -13.00
CA MET A 225 9.03 -6.11 -12.45
C MET A 225 9.35 -6.31 -10.97
N PHE A 226 10.58 -5.99 -10.61
CA PHE A 226 11.04 -5.95 -9.23
C PHE A 226 10.76 -4.57 -8.63
N GLN A 227 10.21 -4.55 -7.42
CA GLN A 227 9.96 -3.35 -6.62
C GLN A 227 10.47 -3.57 -5.20
N VAL A 228 11.07 -2.55 -4.64
CA VAL A 228 11.35 -2.49 -3.20
C VAL A 228 10.81 -1.18 -2.68
N ASP A 229 9.94 -1.23 -1.67
CA ASP A 229 9.62 -0.08 -0.83
C ASP A 229 10.42 -0.15 0.46
N ALA A 230 10.83 1.00 0.99
CA ALA A 230 11.60 1.12 2.22
C ALA A 230 11.10 2.28 3.06
N HIS A 231 11.03 2.10 4.39
CA HIS A 231 10.56 3.12 5.30
C HIS A 231 11.43 3.14 6.57
N LEU A 232 11.86 4.32 6.97
CA LEU A 232 12.42 4.57 8.30
C LEU A 232 11.40 5.37 9.08
N THR A 233 10.70 4.73 10.03
CA THR A 233 9.62 5.36 10.79
C THR A 233 10.03 5.70 12.20
N ARG A 234 9.49 6.79 12.75
CA ARG A 234 9.70 7.23 14.13
C ARG A 234 8.44 7.84 14.71
N ASP A 235 8.10 7.46 15.94
CA ASP A 235 7.14 8.21 16.75
C ASP A 235 7.74 9.55 17.19
N PHE A 236 6.95 10.63 17.04
CA PHE A 236 7.28 11.95 17.58
C PHE A 236 6.52 12.21 18.88
N THR A 237 5.32 11.66 18.99
CA THR A 237 4.49 11.64 20.18
C THR A 237 3.75 10.30 20.25
N GLU A 238 2.96 10.08 21.29
CA GLU A 238 2.12 8.88 21.39
C GLU A 238 1.14 8.71 20.22
N ARG A 239 0.76 9.82 19.55
CA ARG A 239 -0.22 9.84 18.45
C ARG A 239 0.35 10.24 17.09
N LEU A 240 1.46 10.94 17.08
CA LEU A 240 2.07 11.44 15.84
C LEU A 240 3.35 10.68 15.53
N TRP A 241 3.47 10.20 14.32
CA TRP A 241 4.66 9.57 13.80
C TRP A 241 4.97 10.06 12.39
N GLY A 242 6.18 9.83 11.93
CA GLY A 242 6.60 10.12 10.57
C GLY A 242 7.51 9.04 10.01
N ALA A 243 7.68 9.05 8.71
CA ALA A 243 8.60 8.20 7.98
C ALA A 243 9.32 8.96 6.89
N LEU A 244 10.56 8.53 6.63
CA LEU A 244 11.24 8.75 5.37
C LEU A 244 10.99 7.53 4.50
N ASP A 245 10.54 7.77 3.27
CA ASP A 245 10.10 6.74 2.34
C ASP A 245 11.03 6.67 1.13
N GLY A 246 11.32 5.47 0.67
CA GLY A 246 12.03 5.20 -0.56
C GLY A 246 11.35 4.11 -1.37
N ALA A 247 11.52 4.14 -2.69
CA ALA A 247 11.12 3.05 -3.56
C ALA A 247 12.13 2.87 -4.70
N TRP A 248 12.25 1.63 -5.16
CA TRP A 248 13.04 1.27 -6.33
C TRP A 248 12.25 0.34 -7.23
N PHE A 249 12.25 0.63 -8.54
CA PHE A 249 11.57 -0.13 -9.57
C PHE A 249 12.57 -0.58 -10.63
N GLN A 250 12.54 -1.87 -11.02
CA GLN A 250 13.41 -2.41 -12.04
C GLN A 250 12.71 -3.53 -12.83
N GLY A 251 12.78 -3.49 -14.15
CA GLY A 251 12.14 -4.48 -15.04
C GLY A 251 10.84 -3.97 -15.63
N GLY A 252 9.84 -4.83 -15.80
CA GLY A 252 8.53 -4.42 -16.32
C GLY A 252 8.57 -3.96 -17.78
N LYS A 253 9.50 -4.49 -18.60
CA LYS A 253 9.54 -4.18 -20.03
C LYS A 253 8.26 -4.67 -20.68
N SER A 254 7.50 -3.75 -21.26
CA SER A 254 6.27 -4.07 -21.99
C SER A 254 6.56 -4.22 -23.49
N SER A 255 5.83 -5.13 -24.15
CA SER A 255 5.83 -5.28 -25.61
C SER A 255 4.40 -5.25 -26.14
N VAL A 256 4.23 -4.61 -27.30
CA VAL A 256 2.95 -4.52 -28.01
C VAL A 256 3.12 -5.18 -29.39
N ASP A 257 2.44 -6.32 -29.62
CA ASP A 257 2.61 -7.16 -30.83
C ASP A 257 4.09 -7.48 -31.14
N GLY A 258 4.87 -7.74 -30.07
CA GLY A 258 6.29 -8.05 -30.16
C GLY A 258 7.23 -6.84 -30.35
N VAL A 259 6.69 -5.62 -30.40
CA VAL A 259 7.50 -4.39 -30.38
C VAL A 259 7.81 -4.04 -28.93
N GLU A 260 9.07 -4.17 -28.56
CA GLU A 260 9.53 -3.99 -27.17
C GLU A 260 9.67 -2.51 -26.80
N GLY A 261 9.17 -2.18 -25.60
CA GLY A 261 9.44 -0.91 -24.91
C GLY A 261 10.74 -0.95 -24.08
N LYS A 262 10.90 0.01 -23.21
CA LYS A 262 12.04 0.08 -22.27
C LYS A 262 11.66 -0.51 -20.92
N ALA A 263 12.60 -1.19 -20.26
CA ALA A 263 12.46 -1.62 -18.88
C ALA A 263 12.62 -0.42 -17.94
N LEU A 264 11.89 -0.44 -16.83
CA LEU A 264 12.05 0.55 -15.76
C LEU A 264 13.39 0.38 -15.02
N LYS A 265 13.97 1.50 -14.62
CA LYS A 265 15.08 1.58 -13.65
C LYS A 265 14.97 2.94 -12.97
N THR A 266 14.15 3.03 -11.93
CA THR A 266 13.77 4.31 -11.33
C THR A 266 13.70 4.20 -9.83
N GLY A 267 14.21 5.20 -9.12
CA GLY A 267 14.05 5.40 -7.70
C GLY A 267 13.00 6.47 -7.39
N ALA A 268 12.42 6.40 -6.21
CA ALA A 268 11.54 7.43 -5.68
C ALA A 268 11.88 7.70 -4.21
N LEU A 269 11.67 8.92 -3.77
CA LEU A 269 11.82 9.35 -2.39
C LEU A 269 10.57 10.10 -1.94
N GLY A 270 10.29 10.03 -0.64
CA GLY A 270 9.12 10.65 -0.07
C GLY A 270 9.14 10.70 1.44
N PHE A 271 8.00 11.05 1.98
CA PHE A 271 7.76 11.05 3.42
C PHE A 271 6.31 10.69 3.72
N THR A 272 6.09 10.19 4.92
CA THR A 272 4.76 9.91 5.47
C THR A 272 4.62 10.56 6.84
N LEU A 273 3.46 11.12 7.13
CA LEU A 273 3.05 11.57 8.46
C LEU A 273 1.76 10.84 8.82
N GLY A 274 1.74 10.21 9.99
CA GLY A 274 0.58 9.51 10.50
C GLY A 274 0.14 10.04 11.85
N TYR A 275 -1.17 10.20 12.01
CA TYR A 275 -1.79 10.68 13.24
C TYR A 275 -2.89 9.73 13.70
N GLN A 276 -2.76 9.25 14.93
CA GLN A 276 -3.78 8.43 15.59
C GLN A 276 -4.84 9.34 16.22
N ILE A 277 -6.02 9.42 15.61
CA ILE A 277 -7.13 10.26 16.07
C ILE A 277 -7.66 9.70 17.38
N ASN A 278 -7.95 8.39 17.40
CA ASN A 278 -8.35 7.62 18.57
C ASN A 278 -7.98 6.13 18.37
N GLU A 279 -8.41 5.26 19.24
CA GLU A 279 -8.06 3.83 19.22
C GLU A 279 -8.51 3.10 17.94
N ASN A 280 -9.51 3.63 17.23
CA ASN A 280 -10.13 3.01 16.05
C ASN A 280 -9.85 3.77 14.77
N LEU A 281 -9.38 5.02 14.84
CA LEU A 281 -9.27 5.89 13.68
C LEU A 281 -7.85 6.43 13.53
N SER A 282 -7.28 6.27 12.37
CA SER A 282 -6.00 6.87 11.99
C SER A 282 -6.10 7.66 10.70
N LEU A 283 -5.28 8.69 10.61
CA LEU A 283 -5.10 9.52 9.43
C LEU A 283 -3.64 9.46 9.03
N THR A 284 -3.38 9.28 7.75
CA THR A 284 -2.02 9.30 7.21
C THR A 284 -1.98 10.23 6.01
N PHE A 285 -0.94 11.02 5.95
CA PHE A 285 -0.62 11.90 4.84
C PHE A 285 0.74 11.50 4.27
N GLY A 286 0.88 11.42 2.97
CA GLY A 286 2.13 11.04 2.32
C GLY A 286 2.38 11.80 1.03
N TYR A 287 3.66 11.97 0.72
CA TYR A 287 4.14 12.45 -0.57
C TYR A 287 5.33 11.60 -1.02
N LYS A 288 5.34 11.20 -2.28
CA LYS A 288 6.45 10.48 -2.90
C LYS A 288 6.63 10.97 -4.34
N SER A 289 7.87 11.17 -4.74
CA SER A 289 8.24 11.60 -6.08
C SER A 289 9.36 10.73 -6.64
N THR A 290 9.28 10.39 -7.91
CA THR A 290 10.38 9.73 -8.61
C THR A 290 11.58 10.68 -8.69
N ILE A 291 12.78 10.12 -8.50
CA ILE A 291 14.03 10.85 -8.70
C ILE A 291 14.14 11.14 -10.19
N LYS A 292 14.20 12.43 -10.54
CA LYS A 292 14.27 12.85 -11.93
C LYS A 292 15.53 12.28 -12.59
N ASP A 293 15.32 11.54 -13.66
CA ASP A 293 16.37 11.13 -14.58
C ASP A 293 16.22 11.95 -15.88
N SER A 294 17.32 12.42 -16.44
CA SER A 294 17.36 13.14 -17.70
C SER A 294 17.25 12.22 -18.92
N ALA A 295 17.24 10.88 -18.70
CA ALA A 295 17.11 9.92 -19.77
C ALA A 295 15.75 10.04 -20.46
N GLU A 296 15.74 10.05 -21.78
CA GLU A 296 14.51 10.05 -22.58
C GLU A 296 13.68 8.79 -22.28
N GLY A 297 12.42 8.99 -21.85
CA GLY A 297 11.52 7.92 -21.45
C GLY A 297 11.72 7.43 -20.01
N ALA A 298 12.38 8.21 -19.15
CA ALA A 298 12.41 7.93 -17.71
C ALA A 298 11.00 8.08 -17.10
N MET A 299 10.69 7.23 -16.13
CA MET A 299 9.45 7.32 -15.35
C MET A 299 9.45 8.60 -14.51
N GLN A 300 8.37 9.35 -14.59
CA GLN A 300 8.09 10.52 -13.76
C GLN A 300 6.75 10.33 -13.09
N MET A 301 6.72 10.43 -11.78
CA MET A 301 5.49 10.31 -11.00
C MET A 301 5.62 11.06 -9.68
N ASP A 302 4.67 11.93 -9.43
CA ASP A 302 4.44 12.60 -8.15
C ASP A 302 3.13 12.09 -7.55
N VAL A 303 3.14 11.69 -6.30
CA VAL A 303 1.99 11.14 -5.61
C VAL A 303 1.77 11.85 -4.29
N PHE A 304 0.62 12.48 -4.12
CA PHE A 304 0.08 12.90 -2.84
C PHE A 304 -0.95 11.89 -2.37
N MET A 305 -0.90 11.52 -1.11
CA MET A 305 -1.78 10.54 -0.51
C MET A 305 -2.38 11.05 0.79
N VAL A 306 -3.68 10.81 0.95
CA VAL A 306 -4.38 10.89 2.23
C VAL A 306 -5.04 9.55 2.47
N SER A 307 -4.77 8.94 3.62
CA SER A 307 -5.36 7.67 4.03
C SER A 307 -6.09 7.84 5.35
N PHE A 308 -7.32 7.37 5.39
CA PHE A 308 -8.13 7.27 6.59
C PHE A 308 -8.42 5.79 6.84
N VAL A 309 -8.13 5.31 8.04
CA VAL A 309 -8.35 3.90 8.38
C VAL A 309 -9.23 3.82 9.62
N ALA A 310 -10.35 3.12 9.46
CA ALA A 310 -11.23 2.78 10.57
C ALA A 310 -11.05 1.30 10.91
N GLY A 311 -10.72 1.00 12.17
CA GLY A 311 -10.54 -0.36 12.61
C GLY A 311 -11.21 -0.67 13.92
N TRP A 312 -11.47 -1.94 14.16
CA TRP A 312 -12.13 -2.40 15.39
C TRP A 312 -11.66 -3.80 15.76
N HIS A 313 -11.78 -4.07 17.03
CA HIS A 313 -11.47 -5.37 17.63
C HIS A 313 -12.34 -5.60 18.88
N SER A 314 -12.89 -6.79 19.03
CA SER A 314 -13.82 -7.12 20.12
C SER A 314 -13.24 -6.93 21.53
N LEU A 315 -11.93 -7.10 21.72
CA LEU A 315 -11.26 -6.84 22.99
C LEU A 315 -11.26 -5.35 23.36
N ILE A 316 -11.05 -4.47 22.36
CA ILE A 316 -11.06 -3.01 22.54
C ILE A 316 -12.48 -2.55 22.88
N GLU A 317 -13.47 -3.03 22.13
CA GLU A 317 -14.87 -2.76 22.37
C GLU A 317 -15.33 -3.26 23.77
N GLY A 318 -14.91 -4.44 24.15
CA GLY A 318 -15.17 -4.99 25.48
C GLY A 318 -14.55 -4.16 26.60
N ALA A 319 -13.33 -3.68 26.42
CA ALA A 319 -12.65 -2.83 27.37
C ALA A 319 -13.34 -1.46 27.53
N ARG A 320 -13.88 -0.88 26.45
CA ARG A 320 -14.70 0.35 26.50
C ARG A 320 -15.98 0.16 27.29
N ARG A 321 -16.73 -0.92 27.04
CA ARG A 321 -17.96 -1.23 27.81
C ARG A 321 -17.68 -1.36 29.30
N LEU A 322 -16.56 -1.98 29.68
CA LEU A 322 -16.16 -2.08 31.08
C LEU A 322 -15.83 -0.74 31.71
N LYS A 323 -15.48 0.28 30.92
CA LYS A 323 -15.23 1.66 31.40
C LYS A 323 -16.48 2.53 31.39
N GLY A 324 -17.60 2.07 30.85
CA GLY A 324 -18.80 2.88 30.66
C GLY A 324 -18.66 3.96 29.58
N GLU A 325 -17.72 3.79 28.65
CA GLU A 325 -17.49 4.66 27.49
C GLU A 325 -18.23 4.02 26.28
N GLU A 326 -19.54 4.23 26.15
CA GLU A 326 -20.33 3.82 24.97
C GLU A 326 -20.31 4.87 23.86
#